data_8d37a57390bcf0d08395ae17c6292bff
#
_entry.id   8d37a57390bcf0d08395ae17c6292bff
#
_cell.length_a   1.000
_cell.length_b   1.000
_cell.length_c   1.000
_cell.angle_alpha   90.00
_cell.angle_beta   90.00
_cell.angle_gamma   90.00
#
_symmetry.space_group_name_H-M   'P 1'
#
loop_
_entity.id
_entity.type
_entity.pdbx_description
1 polymer ?
#
loop_
_entity_poly.entity_id
_entity_poly.type
_entity_poly.pdbx_seq_one_letter_code
_entity_poly.pdbx_strand_id
1 'polypeptide(L)'
;MNRTRAIVLNHLRYGDSSLIVDLYTENRGKQTVFVKGVFSKKSRIRSALFLPLHLLEADLHHRANRQMQHISNVQIFCPFHDIPYNPVKGCVAMFIAEILQKTLKEEESNRELFDFLLHSIQTLDLNEHGTANFHIVFLVHYSRYLGFYLKYEKLLPQIFNTSFNNLDKLALNHNQRNSLTEYLLDYYSIYVENFGKMKSFAVLKNIFQDL
;
A
#
# COMPACT_ATOMS: atom_id res chain seq x y z
N MET A 1 25.32 -5.36 2.98
CA MET A 1 24.72 -4.24 2.22
C MET A 1 24.09 -4.85 1.00
N ASN A 2 22.77 -4.81 0.88
CA ASN A 2 22.05 -5.43 -0.23
C ASN A 2 21.14 -4.39 -0.85
N ARG A 3 21.28 -4.18 -2.15
CA ARG A 3 20.36 -3.36 -2.93
C ARG A 3 19.02 -4.07 -3.03
N THR A 4 17.93 -3.36 -2.75
CA THR A 4 16.58 -3.91 -2.76
C THR A 4 15.57 -2.89 -3.24
N ARG A 5 14.53 -3.36 -3.92
CA ARG A 5 13.32 -2.56 -4.15
C ARG A 5 12.48 -2.57 -2.89
N ALA A 6 11.76 -1.49 -2.64
CA ALA A 6 10.94 -1.32 -1.47
C ALA A 6 9.70 -0.47 -1.76
N ILE A 7 8.62 -0.78 -1.07
CA ILE A 7 7.36 -0.01 -1.07
C ILE A 7 7.29 0.70 0.27
N VAL A 8 7.08 2.01 0.28
CA VAL A 8 6.88 2.79 1.51
C VAL A 8 5.49 2.50 2.06
N LEU A 9 5.41 1.98 3.29
CA LEU A 9 4.13 1.74 3.97
C LEU A 9 3.70 2.95 4.78
N ASN A 10 4.62 3.50 5.55
CA ASN A 10 4.38 4.63 6.44
C ASN A 10 5.68 5.33 6.80
N HIS A 11 5.59 6.58 7.27
CA HIS A 11 6.70 7.29 7.87
C HIS A 11 6.25 8.09 9.09
N LEU A 12 7.15 8.23 10.06
CA LEU A 12 6.95 9.01 11.25
C LEU A 12 8.14 9.95 11.45
N ARG A 13 7.88 11.22 11.71
CA ARG A 13 8.93 12.16 12.08
C ARG A 13 9.53 11.78 13.45
N TYR A 14 10.84 11.72 13.53
CA TYR A 14 11.56 11.41 14.75
C TYR A 14 12.59 12.51 15.06
N GLY A 15 12.34 13.24 16.15
CA GLY A 15 13.11 14.42 16.48
C GLY A 15 13.04 15.50 15.40
N ASP A 16 14.07 16.37 15.34
CA ASP A 16 14.05 17.53 14.46
C ASP A 16 14.44 17.23 13.02
N SER A 17 15.23 16.18 12.79
CA SER A 17 15.86 15.99 11.49
C SER A 17 15.70 14.60 10.87
N SER A 18 15.06 13.65 11.53
CA SER A 18 15.05 12.25 11.13
C SER A 18 13.64 11.71 10.86
N LEU A 19 13.56 10.59 10.15
CA LEU A 19 12.34 9.78 9.96
C LEU A 19 12.56 8.36 10.43
N ILE A 20 11.52 7.75 10.98
CA ILE A 20 11.32 6.31 11.04
C ILE A 20 10.39 5.95 9.91
N VAL A 21 10.78 4.99 9.08
CA VAL A 21 10.02 4.59 7.89
C VAL A 21 9.80 3.10 7.90
N ASP A 22 8.55 2.69 7.72
CA ASP A 22 8.20 1.30 7.49
C ASP A 22 8.19 1.04 5.98
N LEU A 23 8.97 0.06 5.57
CA LEU A 23 9.12 -0.38 4.19
C LEU A 23 8.69 -1.84 4.05
N TYR A 24 8.07 -2.19 2.93
CA TYR A 24 7.97 -3.57 2.49
C TYR A 24 9.00 -3.81 1.40
N THR A 25 10.00 -4.63 1.70
CA THR A 25 11.15 -4.86 0.83
C THR A 25 11.03 -6.18 0.09
N GLU A 26 11.51 -6.20 -1.16
CA GLU A 26 11.51 -7.40 -2.02
C GLU A 26 12.26 -8.58 -1.38
N ASN A 27 13.40 -8.29 -0.73
CA ASN A 27 14.33 -9.32 -0.29
C ASN A 27 14.17 -9.72 1.19
N ARG A 28 13.41 -8.95 2.00
CA ARG A 28 13.32 -9.14 3.45
C ARG A 28 11.96 -8.77 4.04
N GLY A 29 10.88 -8.73 3.26
CA GLY A 29 9.57 -8.37 3.76
C GLY A 29 9.54 -7.00 4.45
N LYS A 30 8.78 -6.88 5.54
CA LYS A 30 8.67 -5.64 6.30
C LYS A 30 9.96 -5.29 7.03
N GLN A 31 10.41 -4.05 6.86
CA GLN A 31 11.59 -3.52 7.55
C GLN A 31 11.28 -2.11 8.06
N THR A 32 11.60 -1.84 9.33
CA THR A 32 11.58 -0.49 9.87
C THR A 32 12.98 0.10 9.77
N VAL A 33 13.11 1.23 9.09
CA VAL A 33 14.39 1.91 8.87
C VAL A 33 14.43 3.27 9.52
N PHE A 34 15.61 3.63 10.06
CA PHE A 34 15.89 4.96 10.57
C PHE A 34 16.66 5.77 9.54
N VAL A 35 16.09 6.89 9.10
CA VAL A 35 16.66 7.78 8.09
C VAL A 35 17.08 9.09 8.76
N LYS A 36 18.39 9.23 8.96
CA LYS A 36 18.97 10.36 9.70
C LYS A 36 19.12 11.60 8.82
N GLY A 37 18.82 12.75 9.38
CA GLY A 37 19.18 14.04 8.78
C GLY A 37 18.35 14.45 7.56
N VAL A 38 17.18 13.85 7.34
CA VAL A 38 16.32 14.07 6.15
C VAL A 38 15.88 15.52 6.00
N PHE A 39 15.68 16.23 7.11
CA PHE A 39 15.26 17.63 7.14
C PHE A 39 16.43 18.62 7.23
N SER A 40 17.67 18.15 7.20
CA SER A 40 18.83 19.03 7.21
C SER A 40 19.03 19.70 5.84
N LYS A 41 19.52 20.96 5.80
CA LYS A 41 19.81 21.68 4.55
C LYS A 41 20.82 20.96 3.63
N LYS A 42 21.67 20.11 4.20
CA LYS A 42 22.71 19.34 3.48
C LYS A 42 22.26 17.90 3.17
N SER A 43 21.01 17.55 3.43
CA SER A 43 20.54 16.18 3.21
C SER A 43 20.54 15.80 1.72
N ARG A 44 21.13 14.65 1.43
CA ARG A 44 21.03 14.01 0.10
C ARG A 44 19.73 13.23 -0.08
N ILE A 45 19.09 12.81 1.03
CA ILE A 45 17.83 12.05 1.04
C ILE A 45 16.72 13.00 1.48
N ARG A 46 15.74 13.22 0.60
CA ARG A 46 14.61 14.12 0.87
C ARG A 46 13.44 13.36 1.48
N SER A 47 12.69 13.98 2.40
CA SER A 47 11.52 13.39 3.04
C SER A 47 10.42 13.01 2.04
N ALA A 48 10.29 13.74 0.94
CA ALA A 48 9.33 13.46 -0.13
C ALA A 48 9.50 12.08 -0.77
N LEU A 49 10.67 11.44 -0.66
CA LEU A 49 10.86 10.07 -1.13
C LEU A 49 10.05 9.05 -0.32
N PHE A 50 9.72 9.37 0.93
CA PHE A 50 9.08 8.44 1.87
C PHE A 50 7.58 8.64 2.01
N LEU A 51 6.91 9.20 1.00
CA LEU A 51 5.45 9.21 0.97
C LEU A 51 4.90 7.80 0.79
N PRO A 52 3.75 7.47 1.41
CA PRO A 52 3.15 6.14 1.30
C PRO A 52 2.98 5.67 -0.14
N LEU A 53 3.19 4.39 -0.36
CA LEU A 53 3.22 3.68 -1.65
C LEU A 53 4.36 4.08 -2.61
N HIS A 54 5.22 5.07 -2.29
CA HIS A 54 6.37 5.34 -3.15
C HIS A 54 7.20 4.06 -3.35
N LEU A 55 7.59 3.84 -4.60
CA LEU A 55 8.38 2.71 -5.04
C LEU A 55 9.85 3.11 -5.07
N LEU A 56 10.61 2.58 -4.13
CA LEU A 56 12.02 2.94 -3.92
C LEU A 56 12.95 1.82 -4.34
N GLU A 57 14.17 2.20 -4.70
CA GLU A 57 15.33 1.34 -4.73
C GLU A 57 16.38 1.92 -3.79
N ALA A 58 16.95 1.07 -2.94
CA ALA A 58 17.85 1.52 -1.88
C ALA A 58 18.82 0.42 -1.43
N ASP A 59 19.89 0.85 -0.76
CA ASP A 59 20.81 -0.05 -0.09
C ASP A 59 20.38 -0.25 1.37
N LEU A 60 19.93 -1.44 1.72
CA LEU A 60 19.54 -1.80 3.07
C LEU A 60 20.73 -2.37 3.85
N HIS A 61 21.02 -1.75 4.98
CA HIS A 61 22.06 -2.18 5.94
C HIS A 61 21.41 -2.97 7.07
N HIS A 62 21.16 -4.26 6.84
CA HIS A 62 20.52 -5.13 7.82
C HIS A 62 21.52 -5.59 8.90
N ARG A 63 21.09 -5.53 10.16
CA ARG A 63 21.79 -6.07 11.33
C ARG A 63 20.80 -6.86 12.18
N ALA A 64 21.02 -8.17 12.33
CA ALA A 64 20.10 -9.09 13.00
C ALA A 64 19.70 -8.68 14.43
N ASN A 65 20.59 -7.98 15.16
CA ASN A 65 20.36 -7.60 16.56
C ASN A 65 19.75 -6.18 16.70
N ARG A 66 19.23 -5.58 15.64
CA ARG A 66 18.63 -4.23 15.69
C ARG A 66 17.20 -4.27 15.20
N GLN A 67 16.31 -3.67 15.96
CA GLN A 67 14.91 -3.48 15.58
C GLN A 67 14.73 -2.48 14.43
N MET A 68 15.59 -1.47 14.34
CA MET A 68 15.60 -0.48 13.26
C MET A 68 16.86 -0.61 12.43
N GLN A 69 16.68 -0.72 11.13
CA GLN A 69 17.75 -0.86 10.15
C GLN A 69 18.17 0.52 9.61
N HIS A 70 19.25 0.58 8.85
CA HIS A 70 19.68 1.78 8.14
C HIS A 70 19.54 1.61 6.63
N ILE A 71 19.29 2.72 5.95
CA ILE A 71 19.12 2.78 4.51
C ILE A 71 19.99 3.88 3.93
N SER A 72 20.55 3.64 2.76
CA SER A 72 21.37 4.61 2.00
C SER A 72 21.09 4.50 0.51
N ASN A 73 21.61 5.44 -0.28
CA ASN A 73 21.48 5.47 -1.74
C ASN A 73 20.02 5.29 -2.21
N VAL A 74 19.11 6.00 -1.54
CA VAL A 74 17.65 5.92 -1.80
C VAL A 74 17.32 6.71 -3.05
N GLN A 75 16.62 6.07 -3.97
CA GLN A 75 16.08 6.72 -5.17
C GLN A 75 14.68 6.19 -5.49
N ILE A 76 13.89 6.95 -6.24
CA ILE A 76 12.62 6.48 -6.78
C ILE A 76 12.93 5.43 -7.85
N PHE A 77 12.37 4.24 -7.70
CA PHE A 77 12.45 3.15 -8.67
C PHE A 77 11.47 3.38 -9.83
N CYS A 78 10.24 3.80 -9.50
CA CYS A 78 9.19 4.11 -10.47
C CYS A 78 8.46 5.38 -10.01
N PRO A 79 8.63 6.52 -10.71
CA PRO A 79 7.91 7.74 -10.37
C PRO A 79 6.43 7.61 -10.71
N PHE A 80 5.57 8.22 -9.90
CA PHE A 80 4.14 8.31 -10.19
C PHE A 80 3.86 9.38 -11.25
N HIS A 81 2.90 9.07 -12.12
CA HIS A 81 2.42 9.95 -13.18
C HIS A 81 1.15 10.69 -12.78
N ASP A 82 0.17 10.00 -12.18
CA ASP A 82 -1.16 10.54 -11.96
C ASP A 82 -1.58 10.57 -10.48
N ILE A 83 -1.19 9.58 -9.66
CA ILE A 83 -1.56 9.52 -8.23
C ILE A 83 -1.37 10.87 -7.50
N PRO A 84 -0.26 11.62 -7.67
CA PRO A 84 -0.06 12.89 -6.97
C PRO A 84 -1.00 14.03 -7.41
N TYR A 85 -1.58 13.92 -8.60
CA TYR A 85 -2.37 14.98 -9.23
C TYR A 85 -3.86 14.65 -9.29
N ASN A 86 -4.23 13.38 -9.05
CA ASN A 86 -5.60 12.88 -9.11
C ASN A 86 -6.12 12.59 -7.70
N PRO A 87 -7.04 13.41 -7.15
CA PRO A 87 -7.54 13.23 -5.78
C PRO A 87 -8.18 11.86 -5.54
N VAL A 88 -8.86 11.31 -6.55
CA VAL A 88 -9.51 9.98 -6.44
C VAL A 88 -8.48 8.90 -6.27
N LYS A 89 -7.46 8.87 -7.14
CA LYS A 89 -6.34 7.92 -7.03
C LYS A 89 -5.55 8.11 -5.73
N GLY A 90 -5.35 9.36 -5.31
CA GLY A 90 -4.72 9.69 -4.03
C GLY A 90 -5.46 9.09 -2.83
N CYS A 91 -6.80 9.18 -2.80
CA CYS A 91 -7.61 8.57 -1.75
C CYS A 91 -7.54 7.04 -1.77
N VAL A 92 -7.58 6.42 -2.95
CA VAL A 92 -7.41 4.96 -3.09
C VAL A 92 -6.01 4.54 -2.63
N ALA A 93 -4.97 5.28 -2.99
CA ALA A 93 -3.60 5.03 -2.56
C ALA A 93 -3.44 5.13 -1.03
N MET A 94 -4.04 6.15 -0.39
CA MET A 94 -4.07 6.27 1.08
C MET A 94 -4.76 5.09 1.74
N PHE A 95 -5.89 4.63 1.18
CA PHE A 95 -6.61 3.48 1.68
C PHE A 95 -5.76 2.20 1.59
N ILE A 96 -5.14 1.95 0.44
CA ILE A 96 -4.25 0.79 0.24
C ILE A 96 -3.05 0.86 1.20
N ALA A 97 -2.41 2.02 1.35
CA ALA A 97 -1.29 2.18 2.27
C ALA A 97 -1.67 1.83 3.71
N GLU A 98 -2.86 2.26 4.18
CA GLU A 98 -3.36 1.92 5.52
C GLU A 98 -3.63 0.42 5.67
N ILE A 99 -4.21 -0.24 4.64
CA ILE A 99 -4.38 -1.70 4.61
C ILE A 99 -3.03 -2.40 4.76
N LEU A 100 -2.05 -2.05 3.93
CA LEU A 100 -0.73 -2.67 3.94
C LEU A 100 0.00 -2.45 5.28
N GLN A 101 -0.09 -1.26 5.85
CA GLN A 101 0.50 -0.95 7.15
C GLN A 101 -0.05 -1.86 8.27
N LYS A 102 -1.35 -2.16 8.23
CA LYS A 102 -2.04 -2.97 9.23
C LYS A 102 -1.83 -4.47 9.06
N THR A 103 -1.63 -4.93 7.83
CA THR A 103 -1.62 -6.35 7.48
C THR A 103 -0.21 -6.94 7.32
N LEU A 104 0.73 -6.14 6.81
CA LEU A 104 2.11 -6.60 6.60
C LEU A 104 2.89 -6.55 7.91
N LYS A 105 3.23 -7.73 8.44
CA LYS A 105 3.99 -7.88 9.70
C LYS A 105 5.27 -8.69 9.51
N GLU A 106 5.27 -9.58 8.52
CA GLU A 106 6.34 -10.55 8.31
C GLU A 106 7.64 -9.90 7.82
N GLU A 107 8.75 -10.24 8.46
CA GLU A 107 10.11 -9.82 8.11
C GLU A 107 10.78 -10.78 7.12
N GLU A 108 10.01 -11.71 6.56
CA GLU A 108 10.48 -12.68 5.57
C GLU A 108 10.14 -12.23 4.14
N SER A 109 11.00 -12.60 3.21
CA SER A 109 10.79 -12.29 1.79
C SER A 109 9.62 -13.10 1.23
N ASN A 110 8.68 -12.41 0.62
CA ASN A 110 7.63 -13.00 -0.20
C ASN A 110 7.60 -12.30 -1.56
N ARG A 111 8.29 -12.91 -2.53
CA ARG A 111 8.47 -12.35 -3.87
C ARG A 111 7.16 -12.18 -4.62
N GLU A 112 6.28 -13.17 -4.54
CA GLU A 112 4.99 -13.13 -5.24
C GLU A 112 4.10 -12.00 -4.71
N LEU A 113 4.07 -11.82 -3.38
CA LEU A 113 3.36 -10.71 -2.76
C LEU A 113 3.97 -9.37 -3.14
N PHE A 114 5.30 -9.24 -3.14
CA PHE A 114 5.97 -8.01 -3.54
C PHE A 114 5.64 -7.62 -4.99
N ASP A 115 5.71 -8.58 -5.91
CA ASP A 115 5.41 -8.34 -7.33
C ASP A 115 3.92 -8.01 -7.55
N PHE A 116 3.00 -8.64 -6.80
CA PHE A 116 1.58 -8.27 -6.80
C PHE A 116 1.36 -6.83 -6.34
N LEU A 117 1.96 -6.43 -5.21
CA LEU A 117 1.83 -5.08 -4.69
C LEU A 117 2.42 -4.04 -5.64
N LEU A 118 3.62 -4.30 -6.16
CA LEU A 118 4.27 -3.44 -7.14
C LEU A 118 3.39 -3.23 -8.38
N HIS A 119 2.88 -4.32 -8.96
CA HIS A 119 2.00 -4.26 -10.12
C HIS A 119 0.69 -3.51 -9.81
N SER A 120 0.08 -3.77 -8.66
CA SER A 120 -1.16 -3.08 -8.25
C SER A 120 -0.97 -1.58 -8.14
N ILE A 121 0.12 -1.13 -7.51
CA ILE A 121 0.42 0.29 -7.33
C ILE A 121 0.68 0.97 -8.69
N GLN A 122 1.45 0.33 -9.57
CA GLN A 122 1.71 0.85 -10.91
C GLN A 122 0.42 0.92 -11.74
N THR A 123 -0.45 -0.10 -11.64
CA THR A 123 -1.72 -0.10 -12.36
C THR A 123 -2.66 0.99 -11.83
N LEU A 124 -2.72 1.22 -10.50
CA LEU A 124 -3.50 2.34 -9.95
C LEU A 124 -3.05 3.69 -10.53
N ASP A 125 -1.74 3.88 -10.66
CA ASP A 125 -1.17 5.12 -11.19
C ASP A 125 -1.53 5.31 -12.67
N LEU A 126 -1.42 4.26 -13.49
CA LEU A 126 -1.56 4.34 -14.93
C LEU A 126 -3.00 4.13 -15.44
N ASN A 127 -3.88 3.56 -14.62
CA ASN A 127 -5.24 3.22 -15.07
C ASN A 127 -6.11 4.47 -15.24
N GLU A 128 -6.76 4.59 -16.39
CA GLU A 128 -7.63 5.74 -16.72
C GLU A 128 -9.09 5.52 -16.29
N HIS A 129 -9.54 4.27 -16.13
CA HIS A 129 -10.94 3.94 -15.93
C HIS A 129 -11.18 2.99 -14.75
N GLY A 130 -12.36 3.09 -14.12
CA GLY A 130 -12.79 2.17 -13.08
C GLY A 130 -12.08 2.32 -11.72
N THR A 131 -11.37 3.43 -11.47
CA THR A 131 -10.62 3.69 -10.22
C THR A 131 -11.50 3.52 -8.98
N ALA A 132 -12.80 3.81 -9.07
CA ALA A 132 -13.74 3.65 -7.97
C ALA A 132 -13.87 2.20 -7.46
N ASN A 133 -13.61 1.21 -8.31
CA ASN A 133 -13.67 -0.22 -7.97
C ASN A 133 -12.31 -0.81 -7.57
N PHE A 134 -11.22 -0.05 -7.73
CA PHE A 134 -9.86 -0.55 -7.57
C PHE A 134 -9.61 -1.16 -6.19
N HIS A 135 -9.99 -0.46 -5.13
CA HIS A 135 -9.77 -0.89 -3.75
C HIS A 135 -10.48 -2.21 -3.42
N ILE A 136 -11.66 -2.46 -4.00
CA ILE A 136 -12.42 -3.69 -3.81
C ILE A 136 -11.68 -4.88 -4.47
N VAL A 137 -11.30 -4.72 -5.74
CA VAL A 137 -10.55 -5.74 -6.48
C VAL A 137 -9.21 -6.00 -5.79
N PHE A 138 -8.53 -4.95 -5.34
CA PHE A 138 -7.29 -5.08 -4.58
C PHE A 138 -7.48 -5.91 -3.31
N LEU A 139 -8.47 -5.60 -2.46
CA LEU A 139 -8.73 -6.33 -1.21
C LEU A 139 -9.02 -7.81 -1.48
N VAL A 140 -9.84 -8.10 -2.50
CA VAL A 140 -10.20 -9.47 -2.85
C VAL A 140 -8.99 -10.28 -3.31
N HIS A 141 -8.12 -9.72 -4.16
CA HIS A 141 -6.92 -10.42 -4.61
C HIS A 141 -5.85 -10.50 -3.50
N TYR A 142 -5.69 -9.44 -2.71
CA TYR A 142 -4.70 -9.37 -1.65
C TYR A 142 -4.99 -10.36 -0.50
N SER A 143 -6.26 -10.64 -0.18
CA SER A 143 -6.64 -11.59 0.87
C SER A 143 -6.01 -12.98 0.66
N ARG A 144 -5.78 -13.39 -0.60
CA ARG A 144 -5.15 -14.68 -0.94
C ARG A 144 -3.71 -14.76 -0.43
N TYR A 145 -2.96 -13.65 -0.52
CA TYR A 145 -1.58 -13.58 -0.01
C TYR A 145 -1.50 -13.55 1.52
N LEU A 146 -2.60 -13.15 2.17
CA LEU A 146 -2.74 -13.20 3.63
C LEU A 146 -3.24 -14.57 4.14
N GLY A 147 -3.50 -15.53 3.23
CA GLY A 147 -3.87 -16.90 3.56
C GLY A 147 -5.34 -17.09 3.95
N PHE A 148 -6.20 -16.13 3.67
CA PHE A 148 -7.64 -16.31 3.89
C PHE A 148 -8.45 -16.10 2.61
N TYR A 149 -9.54 -16.91 2.48
CA TYR A 149 -10.43 -16.89 1.33
C TYR A 149 -11.79 -16.31 1.71
N LEU A 150 -12.23 -15.32 0.95
CA LEU A 150 -13.50 -14.68 1.16
C LEU A 150 -14.67 -15.61 0.76
N LYS A 151 -15.66 -15.78 1.63
CA LYS A 151 -16.77 -16.74 1.47
C LYS A 151 -18.07 -16.13 0.92
N TYR A 152 -18.05 -14.95 0.34
CA TYR A 152 -19.29 -14.30 -0.13
C TYR A 152 -19.70 -14.77 -1.52
N GLU A 153 -20.87 -15.47 -1.64
CA GLU A 153 -21.22 -16.28 -2.80
C GLU A 153 -21.74 -15.50 -4.03
N LYS A 154 -22.32 -14.30 -3.89
CA LYS A 154 -23.05 -13.66 -5.00
C LYS A 154 -22.25 -12.67 -5.86
N LEU A 155 -21.40 -11.85 -5.28
CA LEU A 155 -20.66 -10.80 -6.01
C LEU A 155 -19.18 -11.10 -6.17
N LEU A 156 -18.60 -11.88 -5.28
CA LEU A 156 -17.16 -12.19 -5.28
C LEU A 156 -16.67 -12.95 -6.51
N PRO A 157 -17.41 -13.91 -7.11
CA PRO A 157 -16.94 -14.60 -8.31
C PRO A 157 -16.65 -13.65 -9.47
N GLN A 158 -17.46 -12.61 -9.65
CA GLN A 158 -17.21 -11.59 -10.68
C GLN A 158 -15.96 -10.77 -10.35
N ILE A 159 -15.80 -10.38 -9.09
CA ILE A 159 -14.64 -9.59 -8.64
C ILE A 159 -13.36 -10.41 -8.71
N PHE A 160 -13.38 -11.69 -8.30
CA PHE A 160 -12.23 -12.59 -8.41
C PHE A 160 -11.75 -12.77 -9.86
N ASN A 161 -12.67 -12.73 -10.82
CA ASN A 161 -12.36 -12.83 -12.23
C ASN A 161 -12.03 -11.47 -12.87
N THR A 162 -12.17 -10.38 -12.12
CA THR A 162 -11.87 -9.03 -12.61
C THR A 162 -10.39 -8.73 -12.38
N SER A 163 -9.67 -8.48 -13.45
CA SER A 163 -8.30 -7.94 -13.40
C SER A 163 -8.34 -6.43 -13.24
N PHE A 164 -7.23 -5.85 -12.78
CA PHE A 164 -7.09 -4.39 -12.69
C PHE A 164 -7.26 -3.65 -14.03
N ASN A 165 -7.10 -4.33 -15.15
CA ASN A 165 -7.31 -3.76 -16.50
C ASN A 165 -8.77 -3.74 -16.94
N ASN A 166 -9.69 -4.32 -16.17
CA ASN A 166 -11.10 -4.48 -16.50
C ASN A 166 -12.03 -3.95 -15.38
N LEU A 167 -11.57 -2.97 -14.59
CA LEU A 167 -12.31 -2.41 -13.46
C LEU A 167 -13.63 -1.71 -13.89
N ASP A 168 -13.66 -1.16 -15.09
CA ASP A 168 -14.81 -0.52 -15.73
C ASP A 168 -15.95 -1.50 -16.01
N LYS A 169 -15.64 -2.78 -16.21
CA LYS A 169 -16.64 -3.84 -16.41
C LYS A 169 -17.41 -4.22 -15.14
N LEU A 170 -16.92 -3.77 -13.98
CA LEU A 170 -17.57 -4.01 -12.70
C LEU A 170 -18.62 -2.92 -12.43
N ALA A 171 -19.87 -3.21 -12.81
CA ALA A 171 -21.00 -2.28 -12.67
C ALA A 171 -21.49 -2.23 -11.20
N LEU A 172 -20.76 -1.53 -10.32
CA LEU A 172 -21.14 -1.29 -8.94
C LEU A 172 -21.58 0.16 -8.75
N ASN A 173 -22.76 0.37 -8.16
CA ASN A 173 -23.15 1.70 -7.71
C ASN A 173 -22.46 2.06 -6.36
N HIS A 174 -22.57 3.32 -5.95
CA HIS A 174 -21.94 3.84 -4.73
C HIS A 174 -22.29 3.01 -3.47
N ASN A 175 -23.59 2.68 -3.27
CA ASN A 175 -24.03 1.93 -2.09
C ASN A 175 -23.48 0.50 -2.10
N GLN A 176 -23.46 -0.15 -3.25
CA GLN A 176 -22.88 -1.49 -3.41
C GLN A 176 -21.37 -1.49 -3.11
N ARG A 177 -20.62 -0.47 -3.62
CA ARG A 177 -19.20 -0.33 -3.31
C ARG A 177 -18.95 -0.17 -1.81
N ASN A 178 -19.72 0.70 -1.15
CA ASN A 178 -19.56 0.94 0.28
C ASN A 178 -19.87 -0.31 1.11
N SER A 179 -21.02 -0.95 0.87
CA SER A 179 -21.43 -2.15 1.60
C SER A 179 -20.43 -3.30 1.39
N LEU A 180 -19.93 -3.45 0.17
CA LEU A 180 -18.94 -4.48 -0.14
C LEU A 180 -17.58 -4.18 0.53
N THR A 181 -17.16 -2.92 0.54
CA THR A 181 -15.93 -2.53 1.22
C THR A 181 -16.04 -2.73 2.73
N GLU A 182 -17.17 -2.37 3.35
CA GLU A 182 -17.43 -2.64 4.78
C GLU A 182 -17.34 -4.13 5.07
N TYR A 183 -18.03 -4.96 4.30
CA TYR A 183 -17.97 -6.41 4.44
C TYR A 183 -16.53 -6.94 4.35
N LEU A 184 -15.75 -6.47 3.37
CA LEU A 184 -14.35 -6.87 3.23
C LEU A 184 -13.50 -6.45 4.43
N LEU A 185 -13.67 -5.22 4.93
CA LEU A 185 -12.94 -4.73 6.10
C LEU A 185 -13.30 -5.49 7.38
N ASP A 186 -14.58 -5.82 7.57
CA ASP A 186 -15.03 -6.68 8.69
C ASP A 186 -14.38 -8.06 8.60
N TYR A 187 -14.31 -8.63 7.38
CA TYR A 187 -13.66 -9.90 7.16
C TYR A 187 -12.14 -9.84 7.46
N TYR A 188 -11.46 -8.77 7.02
CA TYR A 188 -10.06 -8.54 7.39
C TYR A 188 -9.87 -8.43 8.90
N SER A 189 -10.80 -7.80 9.61
CA SER A 189 -10.73 -7.64 11.06
C SER A 189 -10.81 -8.96 11.85
N ILE A 190 -11.40 -10.01 11.25
CA ILE A 190 -11.47 -11.35 11.85
C ILE A 190 -10.12 -12.07 11.74
N TYR A 191 -9.42 -11.92 10.62
CA TYR A 191 -8.21 -12.70 10.31
C TYR A 191 -6.90 -11.96 10.62
N VAL A 192 -6.95 -10.63 10.73
CA VAL A 192 -5.76 -9.82 10.98
C VAL A 192 -5.79 -9.28 12.42
N GLU A 193 -4.87 -9.74 13.24
CA GLU A 193 -4.74 -9.27 14.63
C GLU A 193 -4.49 -7.75 14.69
N ASN A 194 -5.20 -7.06 15.59
CA ASN A 194 -5.09 -5.62 15.81
C ASN A 194 -5.38 -4.79 14.57
N PHE A 195 -6.23 -5.27 13.65
CA PHE A 195 -6.59 -4.56 12.43
C PHE A 195 -7.20 -3.18 12.74
N GLY A 196 -8.12 -3.13 13.69
CA GLY A 196 -8.74 -1.90 14.15
C GLY A 196 -9.49 -1.13 13.06
N LYS A 197 -9.95 0.07 13.39
CA LYS A 197 -10.76 0.89 12.47
C LYS A 197 -9.90 1.50 11.36
N MET A 198 -10.41 1.49 10.13
CA MET A 198 -9.81 2.14 8.96
C MET A 198 -10.18 3.63 8.92
N LYS A 199 -9.18 4.51 9.01
CA LYS A 199 -9.39 5.98 8.97
C LYS A 199 -9.61 6.49 7.55
N SER A 200 -8.86 5.99 6.61
CA SER A 200 -8.93 6.36 5.19
C SER A 200 -10.25 5.96 4.52
N PHE A 201 -10.97 4.99 5.07
CA PHE A 201 -12.24 4.55 4.49
C PHE A 201 -13.32 5.66 4.52
N ALA A 202 -13.37 6.47 5.57
CA ALA A 202 -14.29 7.62 5.63
C ALA A 202 -14.01 8.63 4.51
N VAL A 203 -12.74 8.88 4.22
CA VAL A 203 -12.32 9.76 3.12
C VAL A 203 -12.69 9.15 1.78
N LEU A 204 -12.43 7.84 1.61
CA LEU A 204 -12.75 7.10 0.39
C LEU A 204 -14.26 7.12 0.09
N LYS A 205 -15.13 6.96 1.10
CA LYS A 205 -16.58 7.07 0.95
C LYS A 205 -16.99 8.43 0.39
N ASN A 206 -16.44 9.51 0.95
CA ASN A 206 -16.81 10.87 0.56
C ASN A 206 -16.40 11.18 -0.89
N ILE A 207 -15.18 10.82 -1.30
CA ILE A 207 -14.69 11.12 -2.65
C ILE A 207 -15.49 10.40 -3.74
N PHE A 208 -16.13 9.28 -3.43
CA PHE A 208 -16.94 8.52 -4.38
C PHE A 208 -18.44 8.86 -4.34
N GLN A 209 -18.88 9.80 -3.49
CA GLN A 209 -20.27 10.27 -3.48
C GLN A 209 -20.61 11.07 -4.73
N ASP A 210 -19.62 11.77 -5.28
CA ASP A 210 -19.77 12.69 -6.41
C ASP A 210 -19.39 12.04 -7.76
N LEU A 211 -19.11 10.73 -7.77
CA LEU A 211 -18.77 9.90 -8.94
C LEU A 211 -19.83 8.83 -9.20
#